data_f067223ff0b5a091a2587464e609ed00
#
_entry.id   f067223ff0b5a091a2587464e609ed00
#
_cell.length_a   1.000
_cell.length_b   1.000
_cell.length_c   1.000
_cell.angle_alpha   90.00
_cell.angle_beta   90.00
_cell.angle_gamma   90.00
#
_symmetry.space_group_name_H-M   'P 1'
#
loop_
_entity.id
_entity.type
_entity.pdbx_description
1 polymer ?
#
loop_
_entity_poly.entity_id
_entity_poly.type
_entity_poly.pdbx_seq_one_letter_code
_entity_poly.pdbx_strand_id
1 'polypeptide(L)'
;MKQYDPQTARQTILKRTPPDEFPVSARVMDNIEKLFGERLTAEAAVTRILKDVRTRGDAALQDWTKRLDSLDLKPAPVSTALIQSALDSITSAQRDALEKAAARVEAFHKKQPLTSWFTNELGGTVGQIIRPIQRVGLYVPGGTAPLPSTVLMSAIPARVAGVKEIVVVTPPKKMQNAEGGMQNQNSSIDPIILAACAVAGVDEIYPLGGAQAIAALAYGTETIRPVDKIFGPGNLFVTLAKRQVYGVVGIDGLAGPTETVVIADDSANPSWVAADLLAQAEHDLLASAILLTPSQTLIQKVQAEVANQIEQRSRADIIVASLENRGGAVLTHDLAEAVDLANEYAPEHLALSVTEPWRWAEKVNNAGGVFMGEHSFEVLGDYLAGPSHVMPTGGSARFASPLNVWDFVKIVSLVALDDKTAQAVGPTAATLAQSEGLDGHANAALLRTMDDRP
;
A
#
# COMPACT_ATOMS: atom_id res chain seq x y z
N MET A 1 -15.23 -21.34 -12.18
CA MET A 1 -15.41 -20.77 -10.83
C MET A 1 -16.21 -21.77 -9.98
N LYS A 2 -15.70 -22.15 -8.78
CA LYS A 2 -16.35 -23.11 -7.86
C LYS A 2 -17.45 -22.41 -7.04
N GLN A 3 -18.43 -23.20 -6.57
CA GLN A 3 -19.47 -22.71 -5.66
C GLN A 3 -19.29 -23.35 -4.28
N TYR A 4 -19.55 -22.57 -3.24
CA TYR A 4 -19.40 -22.95 -1.84
C TYR A 4 -20.65 -22.58 -1.04
N ASP A 5 -20.90 -23.30 0.03
CA ASP A 5 -21.73 -22.84 1.14
C ASP A 5 -20.89 -21.98 2.10
N PRO A 6 -21.51 -21.16 2.98
CA PRO A 6 -20.79 -20.26 3.89
C PRO A 6 -19.81 -20.96 4.84
N GLN A 7 -20.15 -22.16 5.33
CA GLN A 7 -19.28 -22.89 6.25
C GLN A 7 -18.00 -23.39 5.55
N THR A 8 -18.15 -23.98 4.37
CA THR A 8 -17.03 -24.43 3.55
C THR A 8 -16.18 -23.24 3.08
N ALA A 9 -16.80 -22.13 2.71
CA ALA A 9 -16.09 -20.91 2.30
C ALA A 9 -15.18 -20.36 3.41
N ARG A 10 -15.64 -20.30 4.67
CA ARG A 10 -14.82 -19.89 5.83
C ARG A 10 -13.59 -20.77 6.04
N GLN A 11 -13.68 -22.06 5.68
CA GLN A 11 -12.57 -23.01 5.84
C GLN A 11 -11.61 -23.02 4.64
N THR A 12 -12.01 -22.41 3.51
CA THR A 12 -11.28 -22.45 2.24
C THR A 12 -10.97 -21.04 1.73
N ILE A 13 -11.78 -20.52 0.79
CA ILE A 13 -11.50 -19.26 0.07
C ILE A 13 -11.58 -18.00 0.94
N LEU A 14 -12.33 -18.04 2.04
CA LEU A 14 -12.42 -16.95 3.02
C LEU A 14 -11.44 -17.14 4.21
N LYS A 15 -10.71 -18.27 4.25
CA LYS A 15 -9.74 -18.50 5.32
C LYS A 15 -8.55 -17.56 5.16
N ARG A 16 -8.26 -16.78 6.20
CA ARG A 16 -7.06 -15.96 6.26
C ARG A 16 -5.83 -16.78 6.61
N THR A 17 -4.78 -16.61 5.83
CA THR A 17 -3.47 -17.19 6.10
C THR A 17 -2.57 -16.08 6.64
N PRO A 18 -1.94 -16.22 7.81
CA PRO A 18 -0.97 -15.25 8.29
C PRO A 18 0.17 -15.03 7.28
N PRO A 19 0.72 -13.81 7.16
CA PRO A 19 1.76 -13.51 6.16
C PRO A 19 3.04 -14.36 6.29
N ASP A 20 3.34 -14.84 7.49
CA ASP A 20 4.48 -15.73 7.78
C ASP A 20 4.23 -17.21 7.43
N GLU A 21 2.98 -17.59 7.22
CA GLU A 21 2.57 -18.92 6.77
C GLU A 21 2.33 -19.00 5.25
N PHE A 22 2.50 -17.88 4.52
CA PHE A 22 2.35 -17.94 3.06
C PHE A 22 3.36 -18.91 2.44
N PRO A 23 2.89 -19.92 1.68
CA PRO A 23 3.77 -20.89 1.08
C PRO A 23 4.70 -20.21 0.06
N VAL A 24 6.00 -20.33 0.30
CA VAL A 24 7.02 -19.91 -0.67
C VAL A 24 7.14 -21.02 -1.73
N SER A 25 6.95 -20.67 -2.99
CA SER A 25 7.02 -21.69 -4.06
C SER A 25 8.40 -22.33 -4.15
N ALA A 26 8.46 -23.61 -4.57
CA ALA A 26 9.71 -24.32 -4.77
C ALA A 26 10.67 -23.55 -5.69
N ARG A 27 10.14 -22.94 -6.76
CA ARG A 27 10.91 -22.08 -7.68
C ARG A 27 11.60 -20.89 -6.97
N VAL A 28 10.92 -20.26 -6.01
CA VAL A 28 11.52 -19.16 -5.24
C VAL A 28 12.63 -19.69 -4.34
N MET A 29 12.43 -20.86 -3.70
CA MET A 29 13.45 -21.49 -2.86
C MET A 29 14.69 -21.90 -3.66
N ASP A 30 14.51 -22.49 -4.84
CA ASP A 30 15.59 -22.85 -5.75
C ASP A 30 16.37 -21.62 -6.23
N ASN A 31 15.67 -20.51 -6.50
CA ASN A 31 16.32 -19.26 -6.88
C ASN A 31 17.14 -18.66 -5.72
N ILE A 32 16.65 -18.75 -4.48
CA ILE A 32 17.40 -18.32 -3.30
C ILE A 32 18.68 -19.17 -3.16
N GLU A 33 18.57 -20.50 -3.27
CA GLU A 33 19.72 -21.40 -3.17
C GLU A 33 20.77 -21.10 -4.24
N LYS A 34 20.36 -20.89 -5.48
CA LYS A 34 21.27 -20.48 -6.57
C LYS A 34 21.95 -19.13 -6.31
N LEU A 35 21.20 -18.17 -5.75
CA LEU A 35 21.69 -16.82 -5.51
C LEU A 35 22.71 -16.75 -4.36
N PHE A 36 22.47 -17.51 -3.30
CA PHE A 36 23.27 -17.49 -2.06
C PHE A 36 24.28 -18.64 -1.95
N GLY A 37 24.17 -19.67 -2.81
CA GLY A 37 25.02 -20.89 -2.73
C GLY A 37 24.65 -21.82 -1.57
N GLU A 38 23.56 -21.53 -0.86
CA GLU A 38 23.03 -22.33 0.25
C GLU A 38 21.50 -22.16 0.36
N ARG A 39 20.86 -23.14 0.98
CA ARG A 39 19.40 -23.14 1.18
C ARG A 39 19.01 -22.24 2.34
N LEU A 40 18.39 -21.09 2.03
CA LEU A 40 17.90 -20.11 2.98
C LEU A 40 16.39 -19.95 2.89
N THR A 41 15.75 -19.58 3.98
CA THR A 41 14.38 -19.05 3.92
C THR A 41 14.37 -17.68 3.23
N ALA A 42 13.25 -17.28 2.66
CA ALA A 42 13.10 -15.94 2.05
C ALA A 42 13.43 -14.82 3.06
N GLU A 43 13.05 -15.01 4.31
CA GLU A 43 13.33 -14.07 5.39
C GLU A 43 14.83 -13.94 5.69
N ALA A 44 15.55 -15.08 5.78
CA ALA A 44 17.00 -15.09 5.99
C ALA A 44 17.75 -14.46 4.81
N ALA A 45 17.29 -14.73 3.57
CA ALA A 45 17.84 -14.10 2.36
C ALA A 45 17.69 -12.57 2.40
N VAL A 46 16.49 -12.08 2.75
CA VAL A 46 16.24 -10.64 2.92
C VAL A 46 17.14 -10.05 4.01
N THR A 47 17.25 -10.69 5.17
CA THR A 47 18.13 -10.23 6.26
C THR A 47 19.56 -10.01 5.79
N ARG A 48 20.09 -10.93 4.95
CA ARG A 48 21.44 -10.78 4.39
C ARG A 48 21.55 -9.60 3.44
N ILE A 49 20.56 -9.41 2.56
CA ILE A 49 20.54 -8.27 1.64
C ILE A 49 20.53 -6.95 2.42
N LEU A 50 19.63 -6.83 3.40
CA LEU A 50 19.51 -5.63 4.24
C LEU A 50 20.81 -5.31 4.98
N LYS A 51 21.44 -6.33 5.60
CA LYS A 51 22.73 -6.18 6.29
C LYS A 51 23.84 -5.75 5.35
N ASP A 52 23.88 -6.33 4.15
CA ASP A 52 24.90 -6.05 3.17
C ASP A 52 24.83 -4.60 2.67
N VAL A 53 23.63 -4.14 2.31
CA VAL A 53 23.41 -2.73 1.90
C VAL A 53 23.74 -1.77 3.05
N ARG A 54 23.34 -2.08 4.28
CA ARG A 54 23.67 -1.25 5.45
C ARG A 54 25.17 -1.14 5.69
N THR A 55 25.94 -2.16 5.31
CA THR A 55 27.39 -2.21 5.58
C THR A 55 28.22 -1.66 4.44
N ARG A 56 27.85 -1.91 3.17
CA ARG A 56 28.64 -1.58 1.98
C ARG A 56 28.03 -0.50 1.09
N GLY A 57 26.85 0.03 1.45
CA GLY A 57 26.21 1.14 0.75
C GLY A 57 25.99 0.89 -0.75
N ASP A 58 26.39 1.83 -1.58
CA ASP A 58 26.23 1.79 -3.04
C ASP A 58 26.88 0.58 -3.70
N ALA A 59 27.99 0.09 -3.17
CA ALA A 59 28.65 -1.10 -3.70
C ALA A 59 27.77 -2.34 -3.57
N ALA A 60 27.06 -2.49 -2.45
CA ALA A 60 26.08 -3.56 -2.28
C ALA A 60 24.87 -3.39 -3.21
N LEU A 61 24.37 -2.17 -3.38
CA LEU A 61 23.26 -1.91 -4.31
C LEU A 61 23.61 -2.33 -5.74
N GLN A 62 24.79 -1.97 -6.23
CA GLN A 62 25.26 -2.36 -7.56
C GLN A 62 25.35 -3.89 -7.68
N ASP A 63 25.99 -4.55 -6.70
CA ASP A 63 26.14 -6.03 -6.69
C ASP A 63 24.78 -6.74 -6.69
N TRP A 64 23.85 -6.32 -5.84
CA TRP A 64 22.53 -6.94 -5.76
C TRP A 64 21.69 -6.66 -7.01
N THR A 65 21.73 -5.45 -7.56
CA THR A 65 21.04 -5.13 -8.83
C THR A 65 21.59 -5.97 -9.97
N LYS A 66 22.91 -6.18 -10.01
CA LYS A 66 23.53 -7.06 -11.01
C LYS A 66 23.07 -8.52 -10.86
N ARG A 67 23.01 -9.05 -9.63
CA ARG A 67 22.58 -10.43 -9.36
C ARG A 67 21.09 -10.68 -9.58
N LEU A 68 20.23 -9.74 -9.17
CA LEU A 68 18.77 -9.90 -9.19
C LEU A 68 18.17 -9.47 -10.52
N ASP A 69 18.61 -8.33 -11.05
CA ASP A 69 18.04 -7.71 -12.25
C ASP A 69 18.91 -7.96 -13.49
N SER A 70 20.11 -8.54 -13.33
CA SER A 70 21.11 -8.78 -14.41
C SER A 70 21.56 -7.48 -15.08
N LEU A 71 21.58 -6.36 -14.35
CA LEU A 71 21.97 -5.05 -14.81
C LEU A 71 23.10 -4.50 -13.94
N ASP A 72 24.21 -4.14 -14.57
CA ASP A 72 25.36 -3.53 -13.87
C ASP A 72 25.16 -2.01 -13.84
N LEU A 73 24.29 -1.56 -12.93
CA LEU A 73 23.93 -0.15 -12.75
C LEU A 73 24.58 0.40 -11.49
N LYS A 74 25.26 1.54 -11.62
CA LYS A 74 25.66 2.33 -10.45
C LYS A 74 24.43 3.07 -9.91
N PRO A 75 24.23 3.11 -8.59
CA PRO A 75 23.16 3.91 -8.01
C PRO A 75 23.31 5.38 -8.44
N ALA A 76 22.31 5.90 -9.10
CA ALA A 76 22.24 7.30 -9.50
C ALA A 76 20.77 7.71 -9.71
N PRO A 77 20.39 8.95 -9.37
CA PRO A 77 19.06 9.44 -9.66
C PRO A 77 18.87 9.62 -11.18
N VAL A 78 17.66 9.38 -11.63
CA VAL A 78 17.25 9.66 -13.02
C VAL A 78 17.34 11.17 -13.25
N SER A 79 17.96 11.57 -14.36
CA SER A 79 18.11 12.99 -14.67
C SER A 79 16.76 13.65 -15.00
N THR A 80 16.59 14.91 -14.63
CA THR A 80 15.38 15.71 -14.97
C THR A 80 15.13 15.75 -16.47
N ALA A 81 16.18 15.79 -17.30
CA ALA A 81 16.06 15.77 -18.75
C ALA A 81 15.42 14.46 -19.25
N LEU A 82 15.76 13.30 -18.65
CA LEU A 82 15.14 12.04 -19.01
C LEU A 82 13.69 11.94 -18.55
N ILE A 83 13.37 12.46 -17.38
CA ILE A 83 11.99 12.53 -16.88
C ILE A 83 11.13 13.36 -17.83
N GLN A 84 11.63 14.52 -18.27
CA GLN A 84 10.94 15.37 -19.24
C GLN A 84 10.80 14.68 -20.61
N SER A 85 11.87 14.07 -21.11
CA SER A 85 11.84 13.30 -22.36
C SER A 85 10.82 12.16 -22.33
N ALA A 86 10.68 11.48 -21.19
CA ALA A 86 9.68 10.44 -21.01
C ALA A 86 8.24 11.01 -21.09
N LEU A 87 7.98 12.15 -20.45
CA LEU A 87 6.70 12.83 -20.52
C LEU A 87 6.35 13.28 -21.97
N ASP A 88 7.35 13.67 -22.75
CA ASP A 88 7.17 14.07 -24.14
C ASP A 88 7.03 12.87 -25.11
N SER A 89 7.48 11.67 -24.70
CA SER A 89 7.47 10.45 -25.52
C SER A 89 6.15 9.65 -25.44
N ILE A 90 5.35 9.84 -24.39
CA ILE A 90 4.05 9.17 -24.27
C ILE A 90 3.01 9.80 -25.20
N THR A 91 1.97 9.04 -25.56
CA THR A 91 0.89 9.56 -26.39
C THR A 91 0.09 10.64 -25.67
N SER A 92 -0.55 11.54 -26.45
CA SER A 92 -1.45 12.55 -25.87
C SER A 92 -2.58 11.92 -25.04
N ALA A 93 -3.13 10.79 -25.45
CA ALA A 93 -4.15 10.06 -24.70
C ALA A 93 -3.64 9.54 -23.35
N GLN A 94 -2.40 9.03 -23.29
CA GLN A 94 -1.77 8.61 -22.05
C GLN A 94 -1.51 9.80 -21.12
N ARG A 95 -1.03 10.91 -21.67
CA ARG A 95 -0.80 12.14 -20.91
C ARG A 95 -2.09 12.67 -20.31
N ASP A 96 -3.14 12.81 -21.13
CA ASP A 96 -4.47 13.24 -20.69
C ASP A 96 -5.03 12.34 -19.58
N ALA A 97 -4.84 11.02 -19.70
CA ALA A 97 -5.27 10.07 -18.66
C ALA A 97 -4.53 10.26 -17.34
N LEU A 98 -3.20 10.41 -17.38
CA LEU A 98 -2.38 10.67 -16.19
C LEU A 98 -2.76 12.00 -15.51
N GLU A 99 -2.90 13.08 -16.29
CA GLU A 99 -3.26 14.41 -15.77
C GLU A 99 -4.68 14.42 -15.17
N LYS A 100 -5.66 13.77 -15.82
CA LYS A 100 -7.02 13.62 -15.27
C LYS A 100 -7.04 12.79 -13.99
N ALA A 101 -6.32 11.68 -13.95
CA ALA A 101 -6.19 10.86 -12.74
C ALA A 101 -5.56 11.67 -11.60
N ALA A 102 -4.44 12.36 -11.88
CA ALA A 102 -3.75 13.20 -10.91
C ALA A 102 -4.67 14.29 -10.33
N ALA A 103 -5.41 15.00 -11.17
CA ALA A 103 -6.33 16.05 -10.74
C ALA A 103 -7.44 15.52 -9.83
N ARG A 104 -8.00 14.32 -10.13
CA ARG A 104 -9.04 13.69 -9.31
C ARG A 104 -8.51 13.20 -7.97
N VAL A 105 -7.33 12.57 -7.95
CA VAL A 105 -6.65 12.13 -6.71
C VAL A 105 -6.33 13.34 -5.83
N GLU A 106 -5.81 14.42 -6.41
CA GLU A 106 -5.54 15.66 -5.68
C GLU A 106 -6.81 16.28 -5.09
N ALA A 107 -7.87 16.39 -5.92
CA ALA A 107 -9.15 16.96 -5.50
C ALA A 107 -9.78 16.18 -4.33
N PHE A 108 -9.70 14.85 -4.35
CA PHE A 108 -10.18 14.01 -3.26
C PHE A 108 -9.38 14.23 -1.98
N HIS A 109 -8.06 14.11 -2.05
CA HIS A 109 -7.20 14.19 -0.86
C HIS A 109 -7.19 15.59 -0.23
N LYS A 110 -7.38 16.65 -1.00
CA LYS A 110 -7.59 18.02 -0.48
C LYS A 110 -8.85 18.18 0.37
N LYS A 111 -9.81 17.25 0.32
CA LYS A 111 -11.01 17.27 1.18
C LYS A 111 -10.77 16.62 2.54
N GLN A 112 -9.69 15.88 2.72
CA GLN A 112 -9.38 15.24 3.99
C GLN A 112 -8.88 16.28 4.99
N PRO A 113 -9.49 16.38 6.19
CA PRO A 113 -9.12 17.43 7.14
C PRO A 113 -7.77 17.17 7.79
N LEU A 114 -6.85 18.14 7.70
CA LEU A 114 -5.57 18.16 8.41
C LEU A 114 -5.50 19.44 9.24
N THR A 115 -6.14 19.46 10.42
CA THR A 115 -6.24 20.65 11.25
C THR A 115 -5.57 20.45 12.60
N SER A 116 -4.57 21.28 12.91
CA SER A 116 -4.07 21.43 14.27
C SER A 116 -5.14 22.05 15.17
N TRP A 117 -5.20 21.64 16.43
CA TRP A 117 -6.20 22.17 17.37
C TRP A 117 -5.58 22.48 18.72
N PHE A 118 -6.19 23.44 19.42
CA PHE A 118 -5.79 23.90 20.75
C PHE A 118 -7.02 24.15 21.59
N THR A 119 -6.88 23.95 22.91
CA THR A 119 -7.90 24.29 23.90
C THR A 119 -7.25 24.92 25.13
N ASN A 120 -8.00 25.80 25.79
CA ASN A 120 -7.60 26.43 27.07
C ASN A 120 -8.41 25.90 28.26
N GLU A 121 -9.27 24.93 28.06
CA GLU A 121 -10.16 24.36 29.08
C GLU A 121 -9.45 23.64 30.21
N LEU A 122 -8.17 23.24 29.99
CA LEU A 122 -7.35 22.53 30.98
C LEU A 122 -6.36 23.46 31.71
N GLY A 123 -6.52 24.77 31.58
CA GLY A 123 -5.64 25.78 32.15
C GLY A 123 -4.36 26.00 31.35
N GLY A 124 -4.16 27.20 30.83
CA GLY A 124 -3.16 27.46 29.80
C GLY A 124 -3.59 26.97 28.42
N THR A 125 -2.67 26.50 27.61
CA THR A 125 -2.95 26.01 26.24
C THR A 125 -2.42 24.60 26.09
N VAL A 126 -3.27 23.65 25.72
CA VAL A 126 -2.89 22.31 25.28
C VAL A 126 -3.47 22.03 23.90
N GLY A 127 -2.82 21.14 23.13
CA GLY A 127 -3.32 20.84 21.80
C GLY A 127 -2.43 19.89 21.02
N GLN A 128 -2.73 19.78 19.72
CA GLN A 128 -1.98 18.96 18.79
C GLN A 128 -1.62 19.75 17.54
N ILE A 129 -0.37 19.67 17.16
CA ILE A 129 0.16 20.26 15.92
C ILE A 129 0.41 19.14 14.91
N ILE A 130 -0.21 19.25 13.75
CA ILE A 130 0.02 18.35 12.63
C ILE A 130 1.22 18.84 11.85
N ARG A 131 2.17 17.93 11.58
CA ARG A 131 3.40 18.20 10.84
C ARG A 131 3.58 17.17 9.74
N PRO A 132 3.84 17.57 8.48
CA PRO A 132 4.22 16.65 7.42
C PRO A 132 5.49 15.86 7.79
N ILE A 133 5.56 14.63 7.33
CA ILE A 133 6.80 13.87 7.26
C ILE A 133 7.71 14.59 6.26
N GLN A 134 9.02 14.69 6.54
CA GLN A 134 9.92 15.52 5.73
C GLN A 134 10.27 14.85 4.40
N ARG A 135 10.63 13.56 4.45
CA ARG A 135 11.08 12.80 3.29
C ARG A 135 10.46 11.40 3.29
N VAL A 136 9.85 10.99 2.19
CA VAL A 136 9.21 9.68 2.03
C VAL A 136 9.75 8.94 0.83
N GLY A 137 9.81 7.60 0.94
CA GLY A 137 10.18 6.70 -0.14
C GLY A 137 8.95 5.95 -0.66
N LEU A 138 8.76 5.93 -1.96
CA LEU A 138 7.68 5.21 -2.63
C LEU A 138 8.29 4.05 -3.42
N TYR A 139 7.91 2.83 -3.08
CA TYR A 139 8.22 1.66 -3.88
C TYR A 139 7.14 1.47 -4.95
N VAL A 140 7.52 1.60 -6.21
CA VAL A 140 6.61 1.44 -7.35
C VAL A 140 6.93 0.12 -8.05
N PRO A 141 6.01 -0.85 -8.09
CA PRO A 141 6.22 -2.09 -8.84
C PRO A 141 6.44 -1.82 -10.34
N GLY A 142 7.38 -2.52 -10.96
CA GLY A 142 7.74 -2.34 -12.37
C GLY A 142 8.16 -3.63 -13.08
N GLY A 143 8.00 -4.80 -12.42
CA GLY A 143 8.54 -6.06 -12.92
C GLY A 143 7.75 -6.69 -14.07
N THR A 144 6.48 -7.03 -13.85
CA THR A 144 5.62 -7.71 -14.85
C THR A 144 4.76 -6.75 -15.65
N ALA A 145 4.36 -5.63 -15.05
CA ALA A 145 3.65 -4.53 -15.71
C ALA A 145 4.08 -3.21 -15.07
N PRO A 146 4.20 -2.12 -15.86
CA PRO A 146 4.38 -0.79 -15.30
C PRO A 146 3.08 -0.34 -14.64
N LEU A 147 3.16 0.20 -13.42
CA LEU A 147 2.02 0.69 -12.66
C LEU A 147 2.14 2.20 -12.40
N PRO A 148 1.90 3.05 -13.42
CA PRO A 148 1.95 4.51 -13.29
C PRO A 148 0.90 5.03 -12.29
N SER A 149 -0.23 4.33 -12.15
CA SER A 149 -1.27 4.66 -11.16
C SER A 149 -0.74 4.63 -9.73
N THR A 150 0.11 3.66 -9.37
CA THR A 150 0.72 3.58 -8.04
C THR A 150 1.56 4.83 -7.71
N VAL A 151 2.22 5.43 -8.72
CA VAL A 151 2.93 6.71 -8.53
C VAL A 151 1.95 7.81 -8.15
N LEU A 152 0.88 7.99 -8.94
CA LEU A 152 -0.12 9.04 -8.70
C LEU A 152 -0.83 8.85 -7.36
N MET A 153 -1.26 7.62 -7.08
CA MET A 153 -2.00 7.24 -5.87
C MET A 153 -1.17 7.33 -4.57
N SER A 154 0.16 7.41 -4.69
CA SER A 154 1.05 7.54 -3.52
C SER A 154 1.69 8.93 -3.42
N ALA A 155 2.20 9.48 -4.52
CA ALA A 155 2.92 10.75 -4.49
C ALA A 155 1.98 11.96 -4.30
N ILE A 156 0.80 11.95 -4.91
CA ILE A 156 -0.14 13.06 -4.82
C ILE A 156 -0.68 13.25 -3.39
N PRO A 157 -1.16 12.20 -2.67
CA PRO A 157 -1.53 12.34 -1.26
C PRO A 157 -0.38 12.84 -0.39
N ALA A 158 0.87 12.43 -0.66
CA ALA A 158 2.05 12.93 0.04
C ALA A 158 2.24 14.45 -0.18
N ARG A 159 2.11 14.92 -1.43
CA ARG A 159 2.17 16.36 -1.76
C ARG A 159 1.04 17.14 -1.09
N VAL A 160 -0.19 16.64 -1.14
CA VAL A 160 -1.34 17.29 -0.48
C VAL A 160 -1.13 17.38 1.03
N ALA A 161 -0.53 16.38 1.66
CA ALA A 161 -0.16 16.39 3.07
C ALA A 161 0.99 17.37 3.40
N GLY A 162 1.70 17.88 2.38
CA GLY A 162 2.81 18.84 2.56
C GLY A 162 4.19 18.19 2.70
N VAL A 163 4.36 16.93 2.28
CA VAL A 163 5.68 16.28 2.22
C VAL A 163 6.58 17.05 1.24
N LYS A 164 7.79 17.38 1.70
CA LYS A 164 8.72 18.20 0.91
C LYS A 164 9.51 17.39 -0.09
N GLU A 165 9.93 16.18 0.28
CA GLU A 165 10.80 15.34 -0.52
C GLU A 165 10.18 13.95 -0.74
N ILE A 166 9.94 13.62 -2.01
CA ILE A 166 9.37 12.32 -2.42
C ILE A 166 10.39 11.61 -3.30
N VAL A 167 10.78 10.42 -2.88
CA VAL A 167 11.72 9.55 -3.59
C VAL A 167 10.98 8.33 -4.11
N VAL A 168 11.10 8.05 -5.40
CA VAL A 168 10.57 6.83 -6.02
C VAL A 168 11.71 5.85 -6.27
N VAL A 169 11.52 4.60 -5.89
CA VAL A 169 12.33 3.47 -6.33
C VAL A 169 11.46 2.50 -7.13
N THR A 170 11.94 2.04 -8.28
CA THR A 170 11.23 1.09 -9.15
C THR A 170 12.22 0.14 -9.80
N PRO A 171 11.90 -1.16 -9.93
CA PRO A 171 12.78 -2.12 -10.58
C PRO A 171 13.13 -1.69 -12.01
N PRO A 172 14.41 -1.78 -12.40
CA PRO A 172 14.80 -1.49 -13.78
C PRO A 172 14.28 -2.57 -14.74
N LYS A 173 13.90 -2.16 -15.96
CA LYS A 173 13.53 -3.07 -17.05
C LYS A 173 14.79 -3.58 -17.76
N LYS A 174 14.83 -4.87 -18.10
CA LYS A 174 15.77 -5.40 -19.11
C LYS A 174 15.34 -4.87 -20.47
N MET A 175 16.14 -4.06 -21.11
CA MET A 175 15.91 -3.71 -22.50
C MET A 175 16.19 -4.96 -23.37
N GLN A 176 15.16 -5.42 -24.08
CA GLN A 176 15.35 -6.37 -25.18
C GLN A 176 15.92 -5.60 -26.37
N ASN A 177 17.15 -5.99 -26.77
CA ASN A 177 17.82 -5.58 -28.00
C ASN A 177 18.19 -4.09 -28.16
N ALA A 178 19.29 -3.69 -27.55
CA ALA A 178 20.15 -2.68 -28.17
C ALA A 178 21.36 -3.42 -28.76
N GLU A 179 21.37 -3.67 -30.05
CA GLU A 179 22.59 -3.95 -30.79
C GLU A 179 23.50 -2.72 -30.71
N GLY A 180 24.61 -2.86 -29.99
CA GLY A 180 25.67 -1.85 -29.93
C GLY A 180 25.82 -1.10 -28.61
N GLY A 181 26.72 -1.58 -27.82
CA GLY A 181 27.63 -0.89 -26.90
C GLY A 181 27.12 0.22 -25.99
N MET A 182 27.29 0.03 -24.69
CA MET A 182 26.96 0.87 -23.54
C MET A 182 25.46 1.11 -23.34
N GLN A 183 24.88 0.26 -22.49
CA GLN A 183 23.56 0.51 -21.92
C GLN A 183 23.60 1.85 -21.17
N ASN A 184 22.90 2.82 -21.71
CA ASN A 184 22.73 4.11 -21.08
C ASN A 184 21.91 3.87 -19.79
N GLN A 185 22.50 4.06 -18.61
CA GLN A 185 21.89 3.84 -17.29
C GLN A 185 20.52 4.54 -17.16
N ASN A 186 20.29 5.55 -17.97
CA ASN A 186 19.13 6.42 -17.97
C ASN A 186 17.86 5.84 -18.65
N SER A 187 17.93 4.71 -19.33
CA SER A 187 16.79 4.15 -20.09
C SER A 187 16.18 2.87 -19.47
N SER A 188 16.51 2.58 -18.21
CA SER A 188 16.11 1.33 -17.55
C SER A 188 14.72 1.35 -16.90
N ILE A 189 14.05 2.47 -16.83
CA ILE A 189 12.69 2.60 -16.28
C ILE A 189 11.69 2.80 -17.43
N ASP A 190 10.49 2.23 -17.28
CA ASP A 190 9.43 2.40 -18.27
C ASP A 190 9.06 3.90 -18.41
N PRO A 191 8.99 4.47 -19.64
CA PRO A 191 8.68 5.87 -19.84
C PRO A 191 7.36 6.32 -19.20
N ILE A 192 6.33 5.46 -19.14
CA ILE A 192 5.06 5.82 -18.52
C ILE A 192 5.17 6.02 -16.99
N ILE A 193 6.09 5.30 -16.32
CA ILE A 193 6.38 5.49 -14.88
C ILE A 193 7.08 6.85 -14.69
N LEU A 194 8.06 7.17 -15.52
CA LEU A 194 8.76 8.46 -15.45
C LEU A 194 7.81 9.64 -15.73
N ALA A 195 6.92 9.48 -16.71
CA ALA A 195 5.89 10.47 -17.01
C ALA A 195 4.91 10.66 -15.83
N ALA A 196 4.48 9.57 -15.18
CA ALA A 196 3.65 9.67 -13.98
C ALA A 196 4.38 10.36 -12.82
N CYS A 197 5.70 10.10 -12.65
CA CYS A 197 6.52 10.80 -11.67
C CYS A 197 6.61 12.30 -11.96
N ALA A 198 6.75 12.69 -13.24
CA ALA A 198 6.74 14.10 -13.65
C ALA A 198 5.40 14.76 -13.31
N VAL A 199 4.27 14.12 -13.66
CA VAL A 199 2.91 14.63 -13.37
C VAL A 199 2.66 14.74 -11.87
N ALA A 200 3.14 13.78 -11.07
CA ALA A 200 2.98 13.79 -9.61
C ALA A 200 3.99 14.69 -8.87
N GLY A 201 4.97 15.27 -9.58
CA GLY A 201 5.99 16.15 -8.99
C GLY A 201 6.95 15.41 -8.06
N VAL A 202 7.39 14.21 -8.42
CA VAL A 202 8.39 13.43 -7.66
C VAL A 202 9.76 14.10 -7.77
N ASP A 203 10.52 14.15 -6.65
CA ASP A 203 11.82 14.87 -6.61
C ASP A 203 12.98 14.01 -7.07
N GLU A 204 13.00 12.74 -6.67
CA GLU A 204 14.09 11.82 -6.97
C GLU A 204 13.54 10.46 -7.41
N ILE A 205 14.14 9.87 -8.45
CA ILE A 205 13.74 8.56 -8.97
C ILE A 205 15.00 7.71 -9.13
N TYR A 206 14.98 6.47 -8.63
CA TYR A 206 16.08 5.53 -8.74
C TYR A 206 15.62 4.21 -9.40
N PRO A 207 16.40 3.68 -10.38
CA PRO A 207 16.14 2.38 -10.99
C PRO A 207 16.60 1.24 -10.06
N LEU A 208 15.90 1.04 -8.96
CA LEU A 208 16.19 0.05 -7.92
C LEU A 208 14.93 -0.70 -7.54
N GLY A 209 15.03 -2.03 -7.44
CA GLY A 209 13.93 -2.90 -7.01
C GLY A 209 14.30 -3.76 -5.80
N GLY A 210 13.38 -4.62 -5.37
CA GLY A 210 13.62 -5.65 -4.39
C GLY A 210 13.98 -5.17 -2.97
N ALA A 211 14.49 -6.09 -2.17
CA ALA A 211 14.85 -5.83 -0.77
C ALA A 211 16.00 -4.80 -0.64
N GLN A 212 16.92 -4.75 -1.61
CA GLN A 212 18.02 -3.79 -1.63
C GLN A 212 17.54 -2.33 -1.77
N ALA A 213 16.46 -2.10 -2.53
CA ALA A 213 15.85 -0.78 -2.63
C ALA A 213 15.25 -0.33 -1.30
N ILE A 214 14.54 -1.22 -0.60
CA ILE A 214 14.00 -0.95 0.74
C ILE A 214 15.12 -0.68 1.74
N ALA A 215 16.23 -1.43 1.68
CA ALA A 215 17.42 -1.18 2.51
C ALA A 215 18.01 0.20 2.27
N ALA A 216 18.17 0.61 1.01
CA ALA A 216 18.67 1.92 0.64
C ALA A 216 17.79 3.06 1.16
N LEU A 217 16.48 2.94 1.03
CA LEU A 217 15.52 3.90 1.57
C LEU A 217 15.57 3.98 3.10
N ALA A 218 15.75 2.83 3.78
CA ALA A 218 15.73 2.78 5.25
C ALA A 218 17.04 3.26 5.89
N TYR A 219 18.19 2.81 5.37
CA TYR A 219 19.50 3.05 6.00
C TYR A 219 20.30 4.19 5.35
N GLY A 220 19.93 4.56 4.13
CA GLY A 220 20.73 5.42 3.28
C GLY A 220 21.96 4.71 2.70
N THR A 221 22.57 5.36 1.73
CA THR A 221 23.85 4.98 1.10
C THR A 221 24.61 6.26 0.76
N GLU A 222 25.74 6.16 0.07
CA GLU A 222 26.50 7.35 -0.36
C GLU A 222 25.69 8.21 -1.35
N THR A 223 24.84 7.57 -2.17
CA THR A 223 24.02 8.26 -3.20
C THR A 223 22.61 8.54 -2.73
N ILE A 224 22.00 7.65 -1.93
CA ILE A 224 20.59 7.72 -1.55
C ILE A 224 20.48 8.12 -0.09
N ARG A 225 19.91 9.30 0.18
CA ARG A 225 19.61 9.73 1.55
C ARG A 225 18.44 8.89 2.11
N PRO A 226 18.49 8.47 3.40
CA PRO A 226 17.40 7.72 4.01
C PRO A 226 16.10 8.53 4.05
N VAL A 227 14.99 7.82 4.16
CA VAL A 227 13.66 8.40 4.28
C VAL A 227 13.05 8.14 5.65
N ASP A 228 12.06 8.92 6.04
CA ASP A 228 11.38 8.76 7.34
C ASP A 228 10.29 7.67 7.29
N LYS A 229 9.67 7.44 6.12
CA LYS A 229 8.62 6.43 5.93
C LYS A 229 8.63 5.88 4.50
N ILE A 230 8.43 4.57 4.36
CA ILE A 230 8.39 3.86 3.08
C ILE A 230 6.96 3.42 2.79
N PHE A 231 6.51 3.66 1.56
CA PHE A 231 5.17 3.34 1.06
C PHE A 231 5.24 2.48 -0.19
N GLY A 232 4.14 1.83 -0.51
CA GLY A 232 3.91 1.11 -1.74
C GLY A 232 3.94 -0.41 -1.60
N PRO A 233 3.17 -1.10 -2.44
CA PRO A 233 3.11 -2.56 -2.50
C PRO A 233 4.36 -3.12 -3.20
N GLY A 234 4.65 -4.38 -2.93
CA GLY A 234 5.75 -5.09 -3.57
C GLY A 234 5.61 -6.61 -3.44
N ASN A 235 6.54 -7.34 -4.04
CA ASN A 235 6.57 -8.79 -3.92
C ASN A 235 6.97 -9.24 -2.49
N LEU A 236 6.96 -10.56 -2.27
CA LEU A 236 7.33 -11.18 -0.98
C LEU A 236 8.62 -10.59 -0.38
N PHE A 237 9.68 -10.39 -1.18
CA PHE A 237 10.96 -9.89 -0.68
C PHE A 237 10.89 -8.43 -0.23
N VAL A 238 10.11 -7.60 -0.93
CA VAL A 238 9.83 -6.21 -0.56
C VAL A 238 9.02 -6.15 0.73
N THR A 239 7.98 -6.97 0.86
CA THR A 239 7.15 -7.06 2.07
C THR A 239 7.97 -7.51 3.28
N LEU A 240 8.81 -8.56 3.13
CA LEU A 240 9.72 -9.01 4.17
C LEU A 240 10.76 -7.94 4.55
N ALA A 241 11.30 -7.22 3.56
CA ALA A 241 12.23 -6.14 3.80
C ALA A 241 11.58 -4.99 4.58
N LYS A 242 10.38 -4.54 4.19
CA LYS A 242 9.61 -3.52 4.93
C LYS A 242 9.38 -3.96 6.37
N ARG A 243 8.99 -5.22 6.61
CA ARG A 243 8.81 -5.76 7.96
C ARG A 243 10.09 -5.67 8.80
N GLN A 244 11.25 -6.01 8.21
CA GLN A 244 12.52 -6.04 8.93
C GLN A 244 13.13 -4.67 9.19
N VAL A 245 12.82 -3.65 8.38
CA VAL A 245 13.31 -2.28 8.59
C VAL A 245 12.37 -1.44 9.46
N TYR A 246 11.17 -1.94 9.76
CA TYR A 246 10.23 -1.24 10.64
C TYR A 246 10.84 -1.00 12.01
N GLY A 247 10.74 0.24 12.49
CA GLY A 247 11.40 0.72 13.72
C GLY A 247 12.67 1.53 13.45
N VAL A 248 13.38 1.28 12.33
CA VAL A 248 14.41 2.19 11.80
C VAL A 248 13.76 3.25 10.93
N VAL A 249 12.79 2.84 10.13
CA VAL A 249 11.98 3.69 9.26
C VAL A 249 10.51 3.31 9.44
N GLY A 250 9.57 4.24 9.24
CA GLY A 250 8.15 3.94 9.21
C GLY A 250 7.77 3.20 7.91
N ILE A 251 6.66 2.47 7.94
CA ILE A 251 6.07 1.85 6.75
C ILE A 251 4.57 2.13 6.69
N ASP A 252 3.97 2.03 5.50
CA ASP A 252 2.51 2.12 5.30
C ASP A 252 1.79 0.85 5.76
N GLY A 253 2.37 -0.31 5.51
CA GLY A 253 1.81 -1.61 5.83
C GLY A 253 2.55 -2.74 5.11
N LEU A 254 2.04 -3.96 5.30
CA LEU A 254 2.55 -5.17 4.65
C LEU A 254 1.50 -5.65 3.66
N ALA A 255 1.62 -5.23 2.39
CA ALA A 255 0.70 -5.65 1.34
C ALA A 255 0.89 -7.13 1.00
N GLY A 256 -0.22 -7.83 0.89
CA GLY A 256 -0.32 -9.18 0.34
C GLY A 256 -0.87 -9.16 -1.10
N PRO A 257 -1.28 -10.33 -1.62
CA PRO A 257 -2.01 -10.42 -2.89
C PRO A 257 -3.30 -9.62 -2.82
N THR A 258 -3.69 -9.06 -3.97
CA THR A 258 -4.90 -8.25 -4.08
C THR A 258 -6.19 -9.07 -3.95
N GLU A 259 -7.28 -8.47 -3.48
CA GLU A 259 -8.50 -9.15 -3.06
C GLU A 259 -9.74 -8.35 -3.41
N THR A 260 -10.70 -8.98 -4.08
CA THR A 260 -12.03 -8.41 -4.31
C THR A 260 -13.13 -9.35 -3.80
N VAL A 261 -14.08 -8.77 -3.09
CA VAL A 261 -15.36 -9.39 -2.75
C VAL A 261 -16.46 -8.58 -3.41
N VAL A 262 -17.29 -9.25 -4.21
CA VAL A 262 -18.51 -8.68 -4.78
C VAL A 262 -19.71 -9.25 -4.03
N ILE A 263 -20.49 -8.39 -3.38
CA ILE A 263 -21.81 -8.74 -2.85
C ILE A 263 -22.86 -8.33 -3.88
N ALA A 264 -23.66 -9.27 -4.34
CA ALA A 264 -24.66 -9.03 -5.38
C ALA A 264 -26.01 -9.68 -5.08
N ASP A 265 -27.11 -9.02 -5.48
CA ASP A 265 -28.47 -9.58 -5.48
C ASP A 265 -28.96 -9.85 -6.91
N ASP A 266 -30.23 -10.26 -7.05
CA ASP A 266 -30.83 -10.58 -8.36
C ASP A 266 -30.92 -9.38 -9.32
N SER A 267 -30.72 -8.14 -8.85
CA SER A 267 -30.73 -6.95 -9.70
C SER A 267 -29.41 -6.74 -10.44
N ALA A 268 -28.33 -7.40 -9.99
CA ALA A 268 -27.00 -7.24 -10.55
C ALA A 268 -26.89 -7.78 -11.98
N ASN A 269 -26.13 -7.08 -12.81
CA ASN A 269 -25.81 -7.53 -14.16
C ASN A 269 -24.72 -8.61 -14.13
N PRO A 270 -25.03 -9.87 -14.51
CA PRO A 270 -24.07 -10.97 -14.41
C PRO A 270 -22.78 -10.75 -15.21
N SER A 271 -22.87 -10.07 -16.36
CA SER A 271 -21.70 -9.79 -17.22
C SER A 271 -20.76 -8.78 -16.57
N TRP A 272 -21.29 -7.79 -15.85
CA TRP A 272 -20.48 -6.80 -15.14
C TRP A 272 -19.84 -7.41 -13.90
N VAL A 273 -20.59 -8.19 -13.11
CA VAL A 273 -20.03 -8.93 -11.96
C VAL A 273 -18.89 -9.86 -12.42
N ALA A 274 -19.07 -10.57 -13.55
CA ALA A 274 -18.03 -11.41 -14.11
C ALA A 274 -16.78 -10.58 -14.50
N ALA A 275 -16.98 -9.42 -15.12
CA ALA A 275 -15.89 -8.54 -15.53
C ALA A 275 -15.07 -8.03 -14.34
N ASP A 276 -15.72 -7.66 -13.23
CA ASP A 276 -15.05 -7.21 -11.99
C ASP A 276 -14.22 -8.35 -11.37
N LEU A 277 -14.79 -9.56 -11.28
CA LEU A 277 -14.07 -10.73 -10.80
C LEU A 277 -12.86 -11.08 -11.67
N LEU A 278 -12.96 -10.92 -13.00
CA LEU A 278 -11.86 -11.18 -13.93
C LEU A 278 -10.79 -10.10 -13.86
N ALA A 279 -11.17 -8.83 -13.71
CA ALA A 279 -10.23 -7.71 -13.54
C ALA A 279 -9.34 -7.94 -12.32
N GLN A 280 -9.91 -8.43 -11.22
CA GLN A 280 -9.15 -8.79 -10.03
C GLN A 280 -8.27 -10.03 -10.24
N ALA A 281 -8.82 -11.08 -10.83
CA ALA A 281 -8.12 -12.35 -11.01
C ALA A 281 -6.91 -12.26 -11.94
N GLU A 282 -6.86 -11.27 -12.86
CA GLU A 282 -5.73 -11.10 -13.78
C GLU A 282 -4.46 -10.52 -13.15
N HIS A 283 -4.55 -9.96 -11.93
CA HIS A 283 -3.40 -9.33 -11.27
C HIS A 283 -2.30 -10.33 -10.92
N ASP A 284 -2.65 -11.44 -10.27
CA ASP A 284 -1.68 -12.43 -9.78
C ASP A 284 -2.31 -13.81 -9.56
N LEU A 285 -1.50 -14.87 -9.57
CA LEU A 285 -1.93 -16.25 -9.27
C LEU A 285 -2.53 -16.41 -7.87
N LEU A 286 -2.21 -15.51 -6.95
CA LEU A 286 -2.66 -15.49 -5.57
C LEU A 286 -3.78 -14.46 -5.33
N ALA A 287 -4.21 -13.72 -6.34
CA ALA A 287 -5.32 -12.80 -6.24
C ALA A 287 -6.60 -13.52 -5.82
N SER A 288 -7.47 -12.86 -5.05
CA SER A 288 -8.76 -13.41 -4.61
C SER A 288 -9.91 -12.66 -5.26
N ALA A 289 -10.79 -13.38 -5.96
CA ALA A 289 -11.99 -12.82 -6.59
C ALA A 289 -13.22 -13.65 -6.17
N ILE A 290 -14.04 -13.10 -5.28
CA ILE A 290 -15.10 -13.81 -4.56
C ILE A 290 -16.45 -13.14 -4.76
N LEU A 291 -17.45 -13.90 -5.19
CA LEU A 291 -18.85 -13.48 -5.23
C LEU A 291 -19.59 -14.01 -4.00
N LEU A 292 -20.26 -13.13 -3.27
CA LEU A 292 -21.19 -13.47 -2.18
C LEU A 292 -22.61 -13.08 -2.59
N THR A 293 -23.55 -14.03 -2.65
CA THR A 293 -24.91 -13.75 -3.12
C THR A 293 -25.92 -14.75 -2.58
N PRO A 294 -27.15 -14.33 -2.26
CA PRO A 294 -28.24 -15.24 -1.94
C PRO A 294 -28.90 -15.85 -3.20
N SER A 295 -28.47 -15.45 -4.42
CA SER A 295 -29.10 -15.86 -5.66
C SER A 295 -28.35 -16.99 -6.37
N GLN A 296 -28.90 -18.19 -6.32
CA GLN A 296 -28.40 -19.34 -7.09
C GLN A 296 -28.44 -19.07 -8.61
N THR A 297 -29.44 -18.35 -9.07
CA THR A 297 -29.56 -17.99 -10.49
C THR A 297 -28.50 -17.04 -10.95
N LEU A 298 -28.15 -16.05 -10.11
CA LEU A 298 -27.04 -15.13 -10.40
C LEU A 298 -25.71 -15.86 -10.46
N ILE A 299 -25.44 -16.78 -9.54
CA ILE A 299 -24.21 -17.60 -9.56
C ILE A 299 -24.06 -18.30 -10.92
N GLN A 300 -25.10 -18.97 -11.39
CA GLN A 300 -25.07 -19.72 -12.67
C GLN A 300 -24.80 -18.79 -13.86
N LYS A 301 -25.44 -17.62 -13.89
CA LYS A 301 -25.25 -16.64 -14.96
C LYS A 301 -23.83 -16.06 -14.91
N VAL A 302 -23.30 -15.71 -13.73
CA VAL A 302 -21.95 -15.19 -13.58
C VAL A 302 -20.92 -16.25 -13.96
N GLN A 303 -21.11 -17.52 -13.60
CA GLN A 303 -20.23 -18.61 -14.02
C GLN A 303 -20.16 -18.76 -15.55
N ALA A 304 -21.30 -18.64 -16.24
CA ALA A 304 -21.35 -18.67 -17.70
C ALA A 304 -20.62 -17.46 -18.31
N GLU A 305 -20.85 -16.26 -17.76
CA GLU A 305 -20.18 -15.03 -18.23
C GLU A 305 -18.66 -15.07 -17.99
N VAL A 306 -18.21 -15.57 -16.83
CA VAL A 306 -16.77 -15.76 -16.55
C VAL A 306 -16.15 -16.70 -17.61
N ALA A 307 -16.79 -17.83 -17.94
CA ALA A 307 -16.29 -18.73 -18.96
C ALA A 307 -16.19 -18.07 -20.34
N ASN A 308 -17.23 -17.33 -20.75
CA ASN A 308 -17.27 -16.61 -22.02
C ASN A 308 -16.18 -15.51 -22.13
N GLN A 309 -15.97 -14.75 -21.04
CA GLN A 309 -15.09 -13.60 -21.07
C GLN A 309 -13.60 -13.98 -20.95
N ILE A 310 -13.25 -15.07 -20.27
CA ILE A 310 -11.86 -15.54 -20.12
C ILE A 310 -11.20 -15.79 -21.47
N GLU A 311 -11.94 -16.38 -22.43
CA GLU A 311 -11.38 -16.73 -23.76
C GLU A 311 -10.78 -15.53 -24.51
N GLN A 312 -11.22 -14.33 -24.17
CA GLN A 312 -10.78 -13.08 -24.83
C GLN A 312 -9.67 -12.36 -24.06
N ARG A 313 -9.15 -12.92 -22.97
CA ARG A 313 -8.17 -12.26 -22.09
C ARG A 313 -6.74 -12.72 -22.39
N SER A 314 -5.83 -11.77 -22.49
CA SER A 314 -4.41 -12.05 -22.72
C SER A 314 -3.72 -12.78 -21.57
N ARG A 315 -4.30 -12.70 -20.35
CA ARG A 315 -3.80 -13.32 -19.11
C ARG A 315 -4.67 -14.47 -18.62
N ALA A 316 -5.37 -15.17 -19.53
CA ALA A 316 -6.31 -16.24 -19.20
C ALA A 316 -5.74 -17.30 -18.23
N ASP A 317 -4.48 -17.71 -18.42
CA ASP A 317 -3.83 -18.71 -17.55
C ASP A 317 -3.72 -18.23 -16.10
N ILE A 318 -3.43 -16.93 -15.89
CA ILE A 318 -3.33 -16.34 -14.55
C ILE A 318 -4.72 -16.26 -13.92
N ILE A 319 -5.71 -15.80 -14.69
CA ILE A 319 -7.11 -15.68 -14.25
C ILE A 319 -7.65 -17.06 -13.82
N VAL A 320 -7.46 -18.08 -14.64
CA VAL A 320 -7.92 -19.44 -14.33
C VAL A 320 -7.28 -19.93 -13.03
N ALA A 321 -5.97 -19.81 -12.91
CA ALA A 321 -5.26 -20.26 -11.72
C ALA A 321 -5.68 -19.51 -10.44
N SER A 322 -5.90 -18.18 -10.53
CA SER A 322 -6.42 -17.36 -9.43
C SER A 322 -7.80 -17.83 -8.99
N LEU A 323 -8.75 -17.94 -9.95
CA LEU A 323 -10.12 -18.38 -9.69
C LEU A 323 -10.22 -19.82 -9.16
N GLU A 324 -9.34 -20.73 -9.59
CA GLU A 324 -9.31 -22.12 -9.11
C GLU A 324 -8.79 -22.24 -7.67
N ASN A 325 -7.83 -21.42 -7.30
CA ASN A 325 -7.13 -21.50 -6.02
C ASN A 325 -7.76 -20.63 -4.93
N ARG A 326 -8.18 -19.40 -5.28
CA ARG A 326 -8.62 -18.37 -4.31
C ARG A 326 -9.92 -17.66 -4.69
N GLY A 327 -10.55 -18.03 -5.81
CA GLY A 327 -11.81 -17.46 -6.26
C GLY A 327 -12.99 -18.41 -6.03
N GLY A 328 -14.18 -17.87 -6.15
CA GLY A 328 -15.40 -18.66 -6.08
C GLY A 328 -16.66 -17.84 -5.86
N ALA A 329 -17.80 -18.54 -5.87
CA ALA A 329 -19.07 -17.97 -5.47
C ALA A 329 -19.56 -18.65 -4.19
N VAL A 330 -20.04 -17.86 -3.24
CA VAL A 330 -20.65 -18.36 -2.00
C VAL A 330 -22.15 -18.09 -2.07
N LEU A 331 -22.95 -19.15 -1.98
CA LEU A 331 -24.39 -19.02 -1.87
C LEU A 331 -24.75 -18.76 -0.40
N THR A 332 -25.10 -17.53 -0.10
CA THR A 332 -25.49 -17.11 1.25
C THR A 332 -26.99 -17.28 1.46
N HIS A 333 -27.45 -17.27 2.69
CA HIS A 333 -28.87 -17.30 3.02
C HIS A 333 -29.56 -15.99 2.62
N ASP A 334 -28.90 -14.85 2.88
CA ASP A 334 -29.36 -13.51 2.54
C ASP A 334 -28.19 -12.54 2.39
N LEU A 335 -28.48 -11.27 2.10
CA LEU A 335 -27.46 -10.22 1.99
C LEU A 335 -26.82 -9.85 3.35
N ALA A 336 -27.50 -10.10 4.47
CA ALA A 336 -26.92 -9.83 5.78
C ALA A 336 -25.77 -10.81 6.06
N GLU A 337 -25.97 -12.11 5.79
CA GLU A 337 -24.89 -13.10 5.88
C GLU A 337 -23.75 -12.80 4.90
N ALA A 338 -24.04 -12.29 3.70
CA ALA A 338 -23.02 -11.90 2.75
C ALA A 338 -22.13 -10.74 3.31
N VAL A 339 -22.75 -9.73 3.93
CA VAL A 339 -22.02 -8.63 4.58
C VAL A 339 -21.24 -9.11 5.80
N ASP A 340 -21.79 -10.02 6.60
CA ASP A 340 -21.07 -10.59 7.75
C ASP A 340 -19.82 -11.36 7.30
N LEU A 341 -19.93 -12.18 6.25
CA LEU A 341 -18.80 -12.89 5.64
C LEU A 341 -17.74 -11.92 5.10
N ALA A 342 -18.16 -10.82 4.44
CA ALA A 342 -17.24 -9.79 3.95
C ALA A 342 -16.53 -9.09 5.11
N ASN A 343 -17.23 -8.76 6.19
CA ASN A 343 -16.64 -8.18 7.41
C ASN A 343 -15.64 -9.14 8.09
N GLU A 344 -15.95 -10.44 8.15
CA GLU A 344 -15.03 -11.47 8.66
C GLU A 344 -13.78 -11.57 7.79
N TYR A 345 -13.96 -11.54 6.47
CA TYR A 345 -12.86 -11.60 5.50
C TYR A 345 -12.04 -10.31 5.46
N ALA A 346 -12.66 -9.15 5.66
CA ALA A 346 -12.05 -7.83 5.60
C ALA A 346 -11.24 -7.61 4.30
N PRO A 347 -11.91 -7.58 3.13
CA PRO A 347 -11.25 -7.51 1.83
C PRO A 347 -10.59 -6.17 1.57
N GLU A 348 -9.67 -6.16 0.61
CA GLU A 348 -9.13 -4.94 0.02
C GLU A 348 -10.24 -4.14 -0.68
N HIS A 349 -10.94 -4.78 -1.62
CA HIS A 349 -12.05 -4.18 -2.37
C HIS A 349 -13.36 -4.89 -2.03
N LEU A 350 -14.40 -4.11 -1.74
CA LEU A 350 -15.76 -4.61 -1.52
C LEU A 350 -16.73 -3.89 -2.44
N ALA A 351 -17.25 -4.60 -3.46
CA ALA A 351 -18.29 -4.08 -4.35
C ALA A 351 -19.69 -4.48 -3.85
N LEU A 352 -20.60 -3.52 -3.81
CA LEU A 352 -22.01 -3.70 -3.44
C LEU A 352 -22.89 -3.55 -4.68
N SER A 353 -23.00 -4.62 -5.49
CA SER A 353 -23.83 -4.70 -6.68
C SER A 353 -25.26 -5.16 -6.31
N VAL A 354 -25.95 -4.35 -5.53
CA VAL A 354 -27.26 -4.64 -4.93
C VAL A 354 -28.22 -3.47 -5.13
N THR A 355 -29.52 -3.73 -5.00
CA THR A 355 -30.59 -2.73 -5.19
C THR A 355 -30.43 -1.50 -4.30
N GLU A 356 -30.05 -1.67 -3.03
CA GLU A 356 -29.93 -0.59 -2.04
C GLU A 356 -28.52 -0.53 -1.42
N PRO A 357 -27.47 -0.17 -2.19
CA PRO A 357 -26.08 -0.28 -1.71
C PRO A 357 -25.80 0.57 -0.47
N TRP A 358 -26.39 1.76 -0.33
CA TRP A 358 -26.22 2.63 0.84
C TRP A 358 -26.68 1.99 2.15
N ARG A 359 -27.81 1.27 2.13
CA ARG A 359 -28.32 0.53 3.29
C ARG A 359 -27.33 -0.53 3.77
N TRP A 360 -26.65 -1.19 2.86
CA TRP A 360 -25.69 -2.25 3.18
C TRP A 360 -24.32 -1.70 3.55
N ALA A 361 -23.91 -0.57 2.96
CA ALA A 361 -22.66 0.09 3.31
C ALA A 361 -22.58 0.49 4.78
N GLU A 362 -23.69 0.88 5.41
CA GLU A 362 -23.76 1.20 6.84
C GLU A 362 -23.41 0.00 7.75
N LYS A 363 -23.47 -1.23 7.24
CA LYS A 363 -23.14 -2.46 7.96
C LYS A 363 -21.73 -2.97 7.66
N VAL A 364 -21.01 -2.32 6.73
CA VAL A 364 -19.62 -2.67 6.41
C VAL A 364 -18.72 -2.03 7.45
N ASN A 365 -18.01 -2.86 8.19
CA ASN A 365 -17.03 -2.42 9.19
C ASN A 365 -15.59 -2.59 8.72
N ASN A 366 -15.32 -3.58 7.88
CA ASN A 366 -13.98 -4.00 7.52
C ASN A 366 -13.86 -4.17 6.00
N ALA A 367 -13.39 -3.13 5.32
CA ALA A 367 -12.98 -3.18 3.91
C ALA A 367 -11.95 -2.08 3.64
N GLY A 368 -11.05 -2.30 2.72
CA GLY A 368 -10.13 -1.26 2.27
C GLY A 368 -10.88 -0.17 1.49
N GLY A 369 -11.69 -0.55 0.50
CA GLY A 369 -12.58 0.35 -0.23
C GLY A 369 -13.96 -0.26 -0.42
N VAL A 370 -15.01 0.57 -0.43
CA VAL A 370 -16.38 0.14 -0.70
C VAL A 370 -16.88 0.81 -1.98
N PHE A 371 -17.27 0.01 -2.95
CA PHE A 371 -17.76 0.43 -4.27
C PHE A 371 -19.29 0.31 -4.33
N MET A 372 -19.95 1.45 -4.49
CA MET A 372 -21.38 1.60 -4.25
C MET A 372 -22.21 1.49 -5.54
N GLY A 373 -22.76 0.29 -5.79
CA GLY A 373 -23.56 0.01 -6.99
C GLY A 373 -22.71 -0.23 -8.23
N GLU A 374 -23.34 -0.76 -9.26
CA GLU A 374 -22.67 -1.27 -10.47
C GLU A 374 -21.93 -0.21 -11.31
N HIS A 375 -22.28 1.08 -11.17
CA HIS A 375 -21.58 2.18 -11.86
C HIS A 375 -20.33 2.66 -11.10
N SER A 376 -20.09 2.15 -9.89
CA SER A 376 -18.91 2.46 -9.09
C SER A 376 -17.98 1.25 -9.05
N PHE A 377 -17.65 0.70 -10.22
CA PHE A 377 -16.85 -0.50 -10.35
C PHE A 377 -15.38 -0.25 -9.97
N GLU A 378 -14.70 -1.32 -9.54
CA GLU A 378 -13.34 -1.31 -8.96
C GLU A 378 -12.31 -0.57 -9.82
N VAL A 379 -12.29 -0.82 -11.14
CA VAL A 379 -11.36 -0.18 -12.08
C VAL A 379 -11.42 1.36 -12.05
N LEU A 380 -12.59 1.95 -11.74
CA LEU A 380 -12.66 3.41 -11.51
C LEU A 380 -11.90 3.82 -10.25
N GLY A 381 -11.97 3.01 -9.19
CA GLY A 381 -11.19 3.21 -7.98
C GLY A 381 -9.69 3.13 -8.23
N ASP A 382 -9.26 2.18 -9.03
CA ASP A 382 -7.86 1.98 -9.37
C ASP A 382 -7.23 3.16 -10.10
N TYR A 383 -8.03 3.90 -10.88
CA TYR A 383 -7.48 4.91 -11.77
C TYR A 383 -8.04 6.32 -11.59
N LEU A 384 -9.37 6.48 -11.41
CA LEU A 384 -10.03 7.76 -11.63
C LEU A 384 -11.01 8.21 -10.54
N ALA A 385 -11.40 7.36 -9.59
CA ALA A 385 -12.39 7.75 -8.58
C ALA A 385 -11.88 8.83 -7.61
N GLY A 386 -10.57 8.84 -7.33
CA GLY A 386 -9.92 9.84 -6.48
C GLY A 386 -9.31 9.29 -5.20
N PRO A 387 -9.96 8.40 -4.43
CA PRO A 387 -9.30 7.67 -3.34
C PRO A 387 -8.08 6.89 -3.82
N SER A 388 -7.08 6.72 -2.95
CA SER A 388 -5.93 5.88 -3.29
C SER A 388 -6.31 4.40 -3.37
N HIS A 389 -5.82 3.71 -4.39
CA HIS A 389 -5.96 2.27 -4.54
C HIS A 389 -4.92 1.46 -3.72
N VAL A 390 -4.01 2.13 -3.03
CA VAL A 390 -3.10 1.44 -2.10
C VAL A 390 -3.89 1.15 -0.83
N MET A 391 -4.43 -0.04 -0.76
CA MET A 391 -5.40 -0.46 0.26
C MET A 391 -4.86 -1.59 1.14
N PRO A 392 -5.41 -1.77 2.34
CA PRO A 392 -5.04 -2.88 3.21
C PRO A 392 -5.51 -4.22 2.65
N THR A 393 -4.60 -5.19 2.57
CA THR A 393 -4.84 -6.56 2.10
C THR A 393 -4.67 -7.58 3.23
N GLY A 394 -4.98 -8.85 2.97
CA GLY A 394 -4.73 -9.93 3.93
C GLY A 394 -5.54 -9.82 5.23
N GLY A 395 -6.70 -9.15 5.18
CA GLY A 395 -7.56 -8.90 6.34
C GLY A 395 -7.09 -7.76 7.24
N SER A 396 -6.08 -6.98 6.82
CA SER A 396 -5.60 -5.83 7.60
C SER A 396 -6.57 -4.64 7.60
N ALA A 397 -7.60 -4.65 6.73
CA ALA A 397 -8.68 -3.67 6.76
C ALA A 397 -9.46 -3.63 8.10
N ARG A 398 -9.25 -4.60 8.99
CA ARG A 398 -9.76 -4.58 10.37
C ARG A 398 -9.11 -3.53 11.26
N PHE A 399 -7.93 -3.01 10.88
CA PHE A 399 -7.15 -2.05 11.68
C PHE A 399 -6.34 -1.05 10.85
N ALA A 400 -6.28 -1.22 9.54
CA ALA A 400 -5.57 -0.34 8.62
C ALA A 400 -6.56 0.33 7.66
N SER A 401 -6.16 1.45 7.09
CA SER A 401 -6.93 2.25 6.14
C SER A 401 -6.26 2.29 4.76
N PRO A 402 -6.99 2.63 3.70
CA PRO A 402 -6.40 3.03 2.44
C PRO A 402 -5.42 4.18 2.63
N LEU A 403 -4.40 4.23 1.81
CA LEU A 403 -3.41 5.30 1.84
C LEU A 403 -4.10 6.66 1.67
N ASN A 404 -3.81 7.57 2.59
CA ASN A 404 -4.45 8.88 2.66
C ASN A 404 -3.49 9.93 3.24
N VAL A 405 -3.92 11.21 3.34
CA VAL A 405 -3.04 12.29 3.81
C VAL A 405 -2.55 12.10 5.25
N TRP A 406 -3.29 11.37 6.10
CA TRP A 406 -2.90 11.12 7.48
C TRP A 406 -1.68 10.18 7.58
N ASP A 407 -1.41 9.38 6.57
CA ASP A 407 -0.24 8.52 6.51
C ASP A 407 1.07 9.29 6.35
N PHE A 408 0.98 10.53 5.84
CA PHE A 408 2.11 11.40 5.52
C PHE A 408 2.35 12.51 6.55
N VAL A 409 1.63 12.49 7.66
CA VAL A 409 1.79 13.45 8.74
C VAL A 409 2.09 12.77 10.06
N LYS A 410 2.61 13.54 11.00
CA LYS A 410 2.76 13.16 12.41
C LYS A 410 2.13 14.22 13.29
N ILE A 411 1.65 13.79 14.44
CA ILE A 411 1.04 14.63 15.45
C ILE A 411 2.07 14.92 16.54
N VAL A 412 2.22 16.18 16.90
CA VAL A 412 3.06 16.63 18.02
C VAL A 412 2.14 17.23 19.08
N SER A 413 2.15 16.66 20.28
CA SER A 413 1.41 17.21 21.42
C SER A 413 2.08 18.47 21.93
N LEU A 414 1.29 19.52 22.17
CA LEU A 414 1.73 20.79 22.76
C LEU A 414 1.12 20.91 24.15
N VAL A 415 1.95 21.24 25.12
CA VAL A 415 1.56 21.49 26.52
C VAL A 415 2.17 22.82 26.96
N ALA A 416 1.31 23.80 27.28
CA ALA A 416 1.70 25.10 27.77
C ALA A 416 0.72 25.52 28.88
N LEU A 417 0.81 24.87 30.03
CA LEU A 417 -0.02 25.21 31.20
C LEU A 417 0.40 26.56 31.77
N ASP A 418 -0.58 27.30 32.32
CA ASP A 418 -0.31 28.49 33.09
C ASP A 418 0.17 28.16 34.52
N ASP A 419 0.77 29.17 35.20
CA ASP A 419 1.37 28.99 36.52
C ASP A 419 0.34 28.53 37.56
N LYS A 420 -0.87 29.11 37.52
CA LYS A 420 -1.96 28.76 38.42
C LYS A 420 -2.35 27.29 38.28
N THR A 421 -2.45 26.81 37.08
CA THR A 421 -2.78 25.41 36.82
C THR A 421 -1.62 24.51 37.23
N ALA A 422 -0.37 24.86 36.88
CA ALA A 422 0.79 24.12 37.28
C ALA A 422 0.90 23.93 38.81
N GLN A 423 0.65 25.02 39.56
CA GLN A 423 0.61 24.98 41.04
C GLN A 423 -0.55 24.12 41.57
N ALA A 424 -1.70 24.15 40.93
CA ALA A 424 -2.87 23.40 41.37
C ALA A 424 -2.74 21.89 41.13
N VAL A 425 -2.17 21.46 39.99
CA VAL A 425 -2.07 20.02 39.62
C VAL A 425 -0.73 19.40 39.96
N GLY A 426 0.31 20.20 40.23
CA GLY A 426 1.66 19.71 40.54
C GLY A 426 1.72 18.76 41.72
N PRO A 427 1.08 19.03 42.90
CA PRO A 427 1.05 18.10 44.00
C PRO A 427 0.42 16.75 43.65
N THR A 428 -0.62 16.75 42.83
CA THR A 428 -1.25 15.51 42.36
C THR A 428 -0.32 14.70 41.46
N ALA A 429 0.40 15.40 40.55
CA ALA A 429 1.40 14.75 39.71
C ALA A 429 2.54 14.12 40.56
N ALA A 430 2.99 14.84 41.60
CA ALA A 430 3.99 14.33 42.53
C ALA A 430 3.52 13.04 43.26
N THR A 431 2.26 13.04 43.70
CA THR A 431 1.67 11.86 44.37
C THR A 431 1.63 10.65 43.45
N LEU A 432 1.24 10.83 42.19
CA LEU A 432 1.25 9.75 41.19
C LEU A 432 2.67 9.24 40.95
N ALA A 433 3.63 10.15 40.76
CA ALA A 433 5.03 9.78 40.53
C ALA A 433 5.62 9.00 41.72
N GLN A 434 5.29 9.39 42.96
CA GLN A 434 5.68 8.65 44.16
C GLN A 434 5.06 7.25 44.23
N SER A 435 3.79 7.10 43.79
CA SER A 435 3.13 5.79 43.72
C SER A 435 3.79 4.85 42.70
N GLU A 436 4.46 5.40 41.71
CA GLU A 436 5.24 4.68 40.70
C GLU A 436 6.72 4.47 41.12
N GLY A 437 7.13 5.00 42.30
CA GLY A 437 8.51 4.96 42.77
C GLY A 437 9.46 5.90 42.03
N LEU A 438 8.91 6.95 41.40
CA LEU A 438 9.66 7.91 40.60
C LEU A 438 9.88 9.25 41.35
N ASP A 439 10.78 9.24 42.35
CA ASP A 439 11.07 10.40 43.20
C ASP A 439 11.65 11.59 42.44
N GLY A 440 12.41 11.38 41.40
CA GLY A 440 12.88 12.46 40.53
C GLY A 440 11.76 13.22 39.84
N HIS A 441 10.72 12.50 39.40
CA HIS A 441 9.50 13.10 38.81
C HIS A 441 8.69 13.86 39.85
N ALA A 442 8.49 13.23 41.05
CA ALA A 442 7.81 13.86 42.16
C ALA A 442 8.49 15.17 42.58
N ASN A 443 9.82 15.15 42.77
CA ASN A 443 10.60 16.34 43.11
C ASN A 443 10.50 17.43 42.04
N ALA A 444 10.55 17.04 40.76
CA ALA A 444 10.41 18.00 39.65
C ALA A 444 9.05 18.73 39.64
N ALA A 445 7.98 18.06 40.05
CA ALA A 445 6.66 18.66 40.22
C ALA A 445 6.62 19.58 41.45
N LEU A 446 7.09 19.09 42.62
CA LEU A 446 7.06 19.84 43.87
C LEU A 446 7.89 21.12 43.88
N LEU A 447 9.07 21.09 43.29
CA LEU A 447 9.92 22.30 43.16
C LEU A 447 9.25 23.45 42.42
N ARG A 448 8.36 23.15 41.44
CA ARG A 448 7.61 24.13 40.69
C ARG A 448 6.34 24.64 41.38
N THR A 449 5.88 23.94 42.42
CA THR A 449 4.73 24.34 43.23
C THR A 449 5.13 25.09 44.48
N MET A 450 6.43 25.09 44.87
CA MET A 450 7.01 25.77 46.02
C MET A 450 7.74 27.07 45.64
N ASP A 451 7.65 27.52 44.38
CA ASP A 451 8.41 28.65 43.90
C ASP A 451 7.69 29.95 44.22
N ASP A 452 8.11 30.60 45.30
CA ASP A 452 7.71 31.98 45.72
C ASP A 452 8.50 33.03 44.91
N ARG A 453 8.69 32.86 43.58
CA ARG A 453 9.25 33.94 42.75
C ARG A 453 8.29 35.11 42.71
N PRO A 454 8.75 36.33 43.08
CA PRO A 454 7.93 37.53 43.07
C PRO A 454 7.50 37.95 41.66
#